data_ab535e288b597902365ed2ce06a48dd9
#
_entry.id   ab535e288b597902365ed2ce06a48dd9
#
_cell.length_a   1.000
_cell.length_b   1.000
_cell.length_c   1.000
_cell.angle_alpha   90.00
_cell.angle_beta   90.00
_cell.angle_gamma   90.00
#
_symmetry.space_group_name_H-M   'P 1'
#
loop_
_entity.id
_entity.type
_entity.pdbx_description
1 polymer ?
#
loop_
_entity_poly.entity_id
_entity_poly.type
_entity_poly.pdbx_seq_one_letter_code
_entity_poly.pdbx_strand_id
1 'polypeptide(L)'
;ILHYLLDPESRHNMDALAMRYLNYRPISITSLIGKGARQLTMDMISLERVAEYAAEDADVTLRLKQVLWPKVEELDLAGLYLEIEEPMIAVLAEIEMAGVRIDSEALAEYAVELNKTLNDLEGDIRRLADEPSLNVNSARQLGEVLFGKLRIAEKPKMTKTKQFSTEEEYLQTFAHKYEIVDKILEYRGVKKLLSTYVEALPLLVNPVTGKIHTSFNQAVTATGRLSSTNPNLQNIPVRDELGRRIRKAFIPSDDEHLLLSADYSQVELRLMAHLSGDESLIAAFEHGEDVHAATPARVF
;
A
#
# COMPACT_ATOMS: atom_id res chain seq x y z
N ILE A 1 -12.11 -4.87 -14.76
CA ILE A 1 -11.68 -3.59 -15.36
C ILE A 1 -12.87 -2.83 -15.94
N LEU A 2 -13.74 -3.44 -16.82
CA LEU A 2 -14.87 -2.72 -17.43
C LEU A 2 -15.72 -1.93 -16.42
N HIS A 3 -16.08 -2.56 -15.29
CA HIS A 3 -16.86 -1.88 -14.25
C HIS A 3 -16.06 -0.79 -13.53
N TYR A 4 -14.75 -0.98 -13.39
CA TYR A 4 -13.88 0.06 -12.82
C TYR A 4 -13.88 1.35 -13.64
N LEU A 5 -13.88 1.26 -14.95
CA LEU A 5 -14.00 2.42 -15.83
C LEU A 5 -15.36 3.14 -15.69
N LEU A 6 -16.43 2.40 -15.39
CA LEU A 6 -17.79 2.96 -15.22
C LEU A 6 -18.03 3.58 -13.84
N ASP A 7 -17.42 3.03 -12.80
CA ASP A 7 -17.69 3.40 -11.39
C ASP A 7 -16.49 3.04 -10.51
N PRO A 8 -15.40 3.83 -10.55
CA PRO A 8 -14.12 3.48 -9.91
C PRO A 8 -14.17 3.42 -8.38
N GLU A 9 -15.18 4.01 -7.75
CA GLU A 9 -15.29 4.06 -6.27
C GLU A 9 -16.01 2.86 -5.67
N SER A 10 -16.64 2.03 -6.50
CA SER A 10 -17.45 0.92 -6.02
C SER A 10 -16.67 -0.41 -5.96
N ARG A 11 -17.35 -1.48 -5.54
CA ARG A 11 -16.77 -2.83 -5.52
C ARG A 11 -16.82 -3.45 -6.91
N HIS A 12 -15.71 -4.06 -7.33
CA HIS A 12 -15.56 -4.67 -8.66
C HIS A 12 -15.52 -6.20 -8.62
N ASN A 13 -15.79 -6.84 -7.48
CA ASN A 13 -15.82 -8.29 -7.40
C ASN A 13 -17.05 -8.85 -8.11
N MET A 14 -16.91 -10.04 -8.67
CA MET A 14 -17.91 -10.70 -9.50
C MET A 14 -19.26 -10.84 -8.79
N ASP A 15 -19.29 -11.27 -7.53
CA ASP A 15 -20.51 -11.45 -6.75
C ASP A 15 -21.34 -10.15 -6.67
N ALA A 16 -20.68 -9.03 -6.34
CA ALA A 16 -21.34 -7.73 -6.24
C ALA A 16 -21.88 -7.26 -7.59
N LEU A 17 -21.12 -7.49 -8.66
CA LEU A 17 -21.52 -7.14 -10.02
C LEU A 17 -22.66 -8.00 -10.53
N ALA A 18 -22.64 -9.32 -10.28
CA ALA A 18 -23.71 -10.23 -10.64
C ALA A 18 -25.03 -9.85 -9.94
N MET A 19 -24.96 -9.52 -8.66
CA MET A 19 -26.14 -9.01 -7.93
C MET A 19 -26.65 -7.70 -8.51
N ARG A 20 -25.77 -6.76 -8.84
CA ARG A 20 -26.14 -5.41 -9.32
C ARG A 20 -26.68 -5.41 -10.75
N TYR A 21 -26.05 -6.15 -11.66
CA TYR A 21 -26.31 -6.07 -13.10
C TYR A 21 -27.11 -7.24 -13.68
N LEU A 22 -27.03 -8.41 -13.05
CA LEU A 22 -27.71 -9.61 -13.51
C LEU A 22 -28.86 -10.02 -12.59
N ASN A 23 -29.03 -9.36 -11.42
CA ASN A 23 -29.95 -9.79 -10.37
C ASN A 23 -29.76 -11.28 -10.01
N TYR A 24 -28.50 -11.72 -10.01
CA TYR A 24 -28.09 -13.10 -9.80
C TYR A 24 -27.12 -13.21 -8.64
N ARG A 25 -27.33 -14.20 -7.78
CA ARG A 25 -26.46 -14.46 -6.63
C ARG A 25 -25.60 -15.70 -6.90
N PRO A 26 -24.30 -15.53 -7.21
CA PRO A 26 -23.40 -16.64 -7.46
C PRO A 26 -23.16 -17.54 -6.24
N ILE A 27 -22.67 -18.75 -6.51
CA ILE A 27 -22.17 -19.66 -5.47
C ILE A 27 -20.97 -19.00 -4.80
N SER A 28 -21.07 -18.78 -3.48
CA SER A 28 -19.96 -18.17 -2.76
C SER A 28 -18.82 -19.16 -2.56
N ILE A 29 -17.56 -18.76 -2.83
CA ILE A 29 -16.36 -19.56 -2.55
C ILE A 29 -16.37 -20.10 -1.10
N THR A 30 -16.86 -19.32 -0.14
CA THR A 30 -16.94 -19.72 1.26
C THR A 30 -17.97 -20.83 1.53
N SER A 31 -18.92 -21.07 0.61
CA SER A 31 -19.84 -22.23 0.70
C SER A 31 -19.17 -23.54 0.25
N LEU A 32 -18.11 -23.43 -0.58
CA LEU A 32 -17.32 -24.59 -1.00
C LEU A 32 -16.26 -24.95 0.04
N ILE A 33 -15.40 -23.98 0.39
CA ILE A 33 -14.18 -24.22 1.16
C ILE A 33 -14.34 -23.89 2.66
N GLY A 34 -15.46 -23.28 3.09
CA GLY A 34 -15.67 -22.86 4.47
C GLY A 34 -14.97 -21.53 4.82
N LYS A 35 -14.84 -21.24 6.12
CA LYS A 35 -14.26 -19.98 6.64
C LYS A 35 -13.35 -20.22 7.85
N GLY A 36 -12.40 -19.31 8.05
CA GLY A 36 -11.53 -19.27 9.24
C GLY A 36 -10.54 -20.43 9.32
N ALA A 37 -10.18 -20.85 10.54
CA ALA A 37 -9.14 -21.85 10.78
C ALA A 37 -9.44 -23.26 10.23
N ARG A 38 -10.68 -23.52 9.83
CA ARG A 38 -11.12 -24.80 9.24
C ARG A 38 -11.38 -24.68 7.74
N GLN A 39 -10.90 -23.63 7.11
CA GLN A 39 -11.03 -23.45 5.67
C GLN A 39 -10.22 -24.51 4.93
N LEU A 40 -10.88 -25.16 3.97
CA LEU A 40 -10.27 -26.16 3.08
C LEU A 40 -9.60 -25.49 1.90
N THR A 41 -8.74 -26.21 1.20
CA THR A 41 -8.21 -25.83 -0.10
C THR A 41 -9.09 -26.42 -1.22
N MET A 42 -9.04 -25.86 -2.41
CA MET A 42 -9.91 -26.28 -3.54
C MET A 42 -9.68 -27.74 -3.97
N ASP A 43 -8.46 -28.23 -3.83
CA ASP A 43 -8.07 -29.63 -4.11
C ASP A 43 -8.69 -30.65 -3.14
N MET A 44 -9.21 -30.20 -2.00
CA MET A 44 -9.94 -31.01 -1.03
C MET A 44 -11.45 -31.09 -1.31
N ILE A 45 -11.95 -30.37 -2.30
CA ILE A 45 -13.37 -30.35 -2.67
C ILE A 45 -13.62 -31.33 -3.81
N SER A 46 -14.80 -31.99 -3.83
CA SER A 46 -15.13 -32.92 -4.89
C SER A 46 -15.19 -32.22 -6.27
N LEU A 47 -14.77 -32.93 -7.30
CA LEU A 47 -14.69 -32.40 -8.67
C LEU A 47 -16.04 -31.86 -9.14
N GLU A 48 -17.15 -32.55 -8.83
CA GLU A 48 -18.49 -32.13 -9.25
C GLU A 48 -18.84 -30.73 -8.70
N ARG A 49 -18.54 -30.47 -7.43
CA ARG A 49 -18.81 -29.17 -6.80
C ARG A 49 -17.90 -28.08 -7.34
N VAL A 50 -16.63 -28.40 -7.58
CA VAL A 50 -15.69 -27.45 -8.16
C VAL A 50 -16.07 -27.14 -9.61
N ALA A 51 -16.50 -28.15 -10.39
CA ALA A 51 -16.91 -27.96 -11.77
C ALA A 51 -18.15 -27.06 -11.90
N GLU A 52 -19.14 -27.23 -11.02
CA GLU A 52 -20.33 -26.39 -11.00
C GLU A 52 -19.95 -24.93 -10.69
N TYR A 53 -19.13 -24.70 -9.64
CA TYR A 53 -18.64 -23.38 -9.25
C TYR A 53 -17.85 -22.71 -10.39
N ALA A 54 -16.89 -23.42 -10.99
CA ALA A 54 -16.04 -22.89 -12.05
C ALA A 54 -16.81 -22.59 -13.34
N ALA A 55 -17.79 -23.42 -13.69
CA ALA A 55 -18.65 -23.17 -14.84
C ALA A 55 -19.56 -21.95 -14.63
N GLU A 56 -20.10 -21.78 -13.43
CA GLU A 56 -20.88 -20.59 -13.05
C GLU A 56 -20.03 -19.33 -13.14
N ASP A 57 -18.79 -19.33 -12.59
CA ASP A 57 -17.87 -18.20 -12.65
C ASP A 57 -17.60 -17.75 -14.08
N ALA A 58 -17.42 -18.70 -15.00
CA ALA A 58 -17.20 -18.42 -16.42
C ALA A 58 -18.46 -17.83 -17.09
N ASP A 59 -19.65 -18.40 -16.86
CA ASP A 59 -20.90 -17.91 -17.39
C ASP A 59 -21.24 -16.51 -16.89
N VAL A 60 -21.15 -16.30 -15.58
CA VAL A 60 -21.42 -14.99 -14.96
C VAL A 60 -20.47 -13.93 -15.49
N THR A 61 -19.19 -14.25 -15.65
CA THR A 61 -18.20 -13.33 -16.21
C THR A 61 -18.55 -12.92 -17.65
N LEU A 62 -18.93 -13.88 -18.49
CA LEU A 62 -19.36 -13.61 -19.87
C LEU A 62 -20.62 -12.74 -19.91
N ARG A 63 -21.62 -13.04 -19.09
CA ARG A 63 -22.86 -12.26 -19.01
C ARG A 63 -22.61 -10.85 -18.49
N LEU A 64 -21.70 -10.67 -17.52
CA LEU A 64 -21.28 -9.35 -17.06
C LEU A 64 -20.61 -8.56 -18.18
N LYS A 65 -19.74 -9.17 -18.99
CA LYS A 65 -19.17 -8.52 -20.17
C LYS A 65 -20.26 -8.03 -21.11
N GLN A 66 -21.25 -8.84 -21.41
CA GLN A 66 -22.35 -8.49 -22.33
C GLN A 66 -23.17 -7.29 -21.85
N VAL A 67 -23.32 -7.11 -20.54
CA VAL A 67 -24.09 -6.00 -19.95
C VAL A 67 -23.22 -4.74 -19.76
N LEU A 68 -21.93 -4.90 -19.42
CA LEU A 68 -21.04 -3.78 -19.11
C LEU A 68 -20.44 -3.15 -20.35
N TRP A 69 -20.13 -3.94 -21.38
CA TRP A 69 -19.48 -3.45 -22.60
C TRP A 69 -20.27 -2.35 -23.30
N PRO A 70 -21.59 -2.48 -23.56
CA PRO A 70 -22.36 -1.41 -24.18
C PRO A 70 -22.35 -0.10 -23.39
N LYS A 71 -22.24 -0.18 -22.05
CA LYS A 71 -22.14 1.01 -21.20
C LYS A 71 -20.78 1.70 -21.31
N VAL A 72 -19.72 0.92 -21.50
CA VAL A 72 -18.36 1.46 -21.76
C VAL A 72 -18.33 2.17 -23.11
N GLU A 73 -18.98 1.63 -24.13
CA GLU A 73 -19.14 2.27 -25.46
C GLU A 73 -19.98 3.55 -25.38
N GLU A 74 -21.10 3.52 -24.65
CA GLU A 74 -21.99 4.68 -24.45
C GLU A 74 -21.27 5.87 -23.80
N LEU A 75 -20.29 5.60 -22.91
CA LEU A 75 -19.49 6.62 -22.24
C LEU A 75 -18.19 6.98 -22.97
N ASP A 76 -18.00 6.48 -24.20
CA ASP A 76 -16.78 6.71 -25.01
C ASP A 76 -15.49 6.24 -24.32
N LEU A 77 -15.57 5.19 -23.49
CA LEU A 77 -14.43 4.62 -22.77
C LEU A 77 -13.83 3.37 -23.44
N ALA A 78 -14.37 2.95 -24.59
CA ALA A 78 -13.89 1.77 -25.31
C ALA A 78 -12.45 1.90 -25.78
N GLY A 79 -12.05 3.10 -26.25
CA GLY A 79 -10.67 3.40 -26.64
C GLY A 79 -9.72 3.27 -25.46
N LEU A 80 -10.05 3.86 -24.30
CA LEU A 80 -9.27 3.73 -23.08
C LEU A 80 -9.08 2.26 -22.67
N TYR A 81 -10.14 1.46 -22.73
CA TYR A 81 -10.06 0.04 -22.42
C TYR A 81 -9.13 -0.72 -23.38
N LEU A 82 -9.35 -0.57 -24.70
CA LEU A 82 -8.65 -1.35 -25.72
C LEU A 82 -7.18 -0.94 -25.89
N GLU A 83 -6.87 0.35 -25.73
CA GLU A 83 -5.54 0.88 -26.01
C GLU A 83 -4.63 0.93 -24.76
N ILE A 84 -5.21 0.97 -23.57
CA ILE A 84 -4.45 1.12 -22.33
C ILE A 84 -4.74 -0.03 -21.34
N GLU A 85 -5.98 -0.22 -20.91
CA GLU A 85 -6.28 -1.10 -19.78
C GLU A 85 -6.12 -2.59 -20.13
N GLU A 86 -6.57 -3.01 -21.31
CA GLU A 86 -6.43 -4.40 -21.74
C GLU A 86 -4.98 -4.80 -22.04
N PRO A 87 -4.19 -4.01 -22.81
CA PRO A 87 -2.77 -4.28 -23.00
C PRO A 87 -1.95 -4.26 -21.71
N MET A 88 -2.32 -3.42 -20.75
CA MET A 88 -1.65 -3.34 -19.45
C MET A 88 -1.68 -4.68 -18.70
N ILE A 89 -2.70 -5.51 -18.88
CA ILE A 89 -2.78 -6.84 -18.24
C ILE A 89 -1.56 -7.70 -18.59
N ALA A 90 -1.18 -7.74 -19.86
CA ALA A 90 -0.01 -8.52 -20.30
C ALA A 90 1.29 -7.92 -19.76
N VAL A 91 1.42 -6.60 -19.78
CA VAL A 91 2.60 -5.88 -19.24
C VAL A 91 2.78 -6.16 -17.74
N LEU A 92 1.69 -6.07 -16.98
CA LEU A 92 1.76 -6.34 -15.54
C LEU A 92 2.08 -7.81 -15.25
N ALA A 93 1.52 -8.75 -16.01
CA ALA A 93 1.85 -10.16 -15.88
C ALA A 93 3.34 -10.42 -16.13
N GLU A 94 3.94 -9.81 -17.15
CA GLU A 94 5.38 -9.91 -17.42
C GLU A 94 6.22 -9.33 -16.27
N ILE A 95 5.86 -8.16 -15.75
CA ILE A 95 6.54 -7.54 -14.60
C ILE A 95 6.45 -8.42 -13.36
N GLU A 96 5.26 -8.95 -13.05
CA GLU A 96 5.03 -9.85 -11.92
C GLU A 96 5.84 -11.15 -12.06
N MET A 97 5.89 -11.74 -13.26
CA MET A 97 6.69 -12.93 -13.56
C MET A 97 8.19 -12.66 -13.49
N ALA A 98 8.65 -11.50 -13.94
CA ALA A 98 10.07 -11.12 -13.86
C ALA A 98 10.56 -11.03 -12.43
N GLY A 99 9.74 -10.47 -11.52
CA GLY A 99 10.09 -10.28 -10.12
C GLY A 99 11.35 -9.44 -9.89
N VAL A 100 11.70 -9.22 -8.64
CA VAL A 100 12.88 -8.47 -8.25
C VAL A 100 13.70 -9.23 -7.20
N ARG A 101 15.02 -9.22 -7.32
CA ARG A 101 15.93 -9.83 -6.36
C ARG A 101 16.20 -8.90 -5.21
N ILE A 102 16.33 -9.47 -4.01
CA ILE A 102 16.75 -8.74 -2.81
C ILE A 102 17.98 -9.40 -2.18
N ASP A 103 18.78 -8.58 -1.51
CA ASP A 103 19.87 -9.01 -0.64
C ASP A 103 19.30 -9.30 0.76
N SER A 104 18.97 -10.57 0.99
CA SER A 104 18.40 -11.03 2.27
C SER A 104 19.43 -11.00 3.40
N GLU A 105 20.73 -11.13 3.11
CA GLU A 105 21.80 -11.02 4.10
C GLU A 105 21.92 -9.58 4.62
N ALA A 106 22.00 -8.61 3.71
CA ALA A 106 22.01 -7.19 4.08
C ALA A 106 20.79 -6.79 4.89
N LEU A 107 19.61 -7.34 4.57
CA LEU A 107 18.40 -7.10 5.37
C LEU A 107 18.48 -7.76 6.76
N ALA A 108 19.05 -8.95 6.87
CA ALA A 108 19.23 -9.62 8.16
C ALA A 108 20.20 -8.84 9.08
N GLU A 109 21.34 -8.35 8.52
CA GLU A 109 22.25 -7.47 9.27
C GLU A 109 21.55 -6.19 9.71
N TYR A 110 20.77 -5.60 8.81
CA TYR A 110 20.02 -4.39 9.14
C TYR A 110 18.94 -4.64 10.21
N ALA A 111 18.31 -5.82 10.23
CA ALA A 111 17.39 -6.21 11.29
C ALA A 111 18.05 -6.20 12.69
N VAL A 112 19.31 -6.65 12.79
CA VAL A 112 20.06 -6.63 14.06
C VAL A 112 20.25 -5.19 14.54
N GLU A 113 20.65 -4.27 13.67
CA GLU A 113 20.82 -2.85 14.01
C GLU A 113 19.51 -2.20 14.45
N LEU A 114 18.41 -2.43 13.69
CA LEU A 114 17.11 -1.88 14.04
C LEU A 114 16.55 -2.43 15.35
N ASN A 115 16.75 -3.72 15.63
CA ASN A 115 16.37 -4.31 16.91
C ASN A 115 17.14 -3.70 18.08
N LYS A 116 18.44 -3.40 17.90
CA LYS A 116 19.22 -2.67 18.92
C LYS A 116 18.62 -1.28 19.14
N THR A 117 18.36 -0.53 18.08
CA THR A 117 17.74 0.81 18.17
C THR A 117 16.39 0.75 18.88
N LEU A 118 15.56 -0.26 18.58
CA LEU A 118 14.27 -0.45 19.26
C LEU A 118 14.42 -0.71 20.76
N ASN A 119 15.40 -1.53 21.15
CA ASN A 119 15.69 -1.81 22.56
C ASN A 119 16.14 -0.54 23.31
N ASP A 120 17.00 0.26 22.68
CA ASP A 120 17.49 1.53 23.25
C ASP A 120 16.32 2.53 23.42
N LEU A 121 15.48 2.69 22.37
CA LEU A 121 14.29 3.54 22.41
C LEU A 121 13.26 3.07 23.44
N GLU A 122 13.03 1.76 23.56
CA GLU A 122 12.15 1.18 24.57
C GLU A 122 12.66 1.46 25.98
N GLY A 123 13.97 1.38 26.22
CA GLY A 123 14.62 1.76 27.47
C GLY A 123 14.42 3.24 27.79
N ASP A 124 14.62 4.12 26.82
CA ASP A 124 14.40 5.56 26.96
C ASP A 124 12.93 5.89 27.27
N ILE A 125 12.00 5.30 26.55
CA ILE A 125 10.55 5.52 26.78
C ILE A 125 10.16 5.08 28.20
N ARG A 126 10.62 3.91 28.66
CA ARG A 126 10.37 3.44 30.03
C ARG A 126 10.96 4.35 31.10
N ARG A 127 12.15 4.84 30.87
CA ARG A 127 12.82 5.81 31.75
C ARG A 127 12.06 7.13 31.82
N LEU A 128 11.67 7.71 30.65
CA LEU A 128 10.92 8.96 30.58
C LEU A 128 9.49 8.82 31.13
N ALA A 129 8.90 7.65 31.03
CA ALA A 129 7.61 7.32 31.62
C ALA A 129 7.68 7.09 33.15
N ASP A 130 8.88 6.89 33.71
CA ASP A 130 9.09 6.37 35.08
C ASP A 130 8.22 5.12 35.32
N GLU A 131 8.27 4.16 34.38
CA GLU A 131 7.47 2.94 34.36
C GLU A 131 8.26 1.79 33.72
N PRO A 132 9.09 1.05 34.48
CA PRO A 132 9.96 0.00 33.95
C PRO A 132 9.21 -1.16 33.28
N SER A 133 7.96 -1.39 33.69
CA SER A 133 7.11 -2.49 33.16
C SER A 133 6.24 -2.07 31.96
N LEU A 134 6.39 -0.84 31.46
CA LEU A 134 5.61 -0.33 30.35
C LEU A 134 5.79 -1.18 29.09
N ASN A 135 4.69 -1.70 28.55
CA ASN A 135 4.67 -2.28 27.22
C ASN A 135 4.46 -1.18 26.17
N VAL A 136 5.54 -0.77 25.52
CA VAL A 136 5.55 0.30 24.50
C VAL A 136 4.68 -0.04 23.28
N ASN A 137 4.40 -1.33 23.02
CA ASN A 137 3.50 -1.76 21.96
C ASN A 137 2.01 -1.69 22.35
N SER A 138 1.69 -1.43 23.61
CA SER A 138 0.32 -1.30 24.09
C SER A 138 -0.16 0.15 23.99
N ALA A 139 -1.00 0.44 22.99
CA ALA A 139 -1.62 1.76 22.83
C ALA A 139 -2.37 2.22 24.09
N ARG A 140 -3.00 1.27 24.82
CA ARG A 140 -3.70 1.54 26.07
C ARG A 140 -2.73 2.00 27.17
N GLN A 141 -1.65 1.24 27.42
CA GLN A 141 -0.67 1.60 28.46
C GLN A 141 0.04 2.91 28.14
N LEU A 142 0.43 3.11 26.86
CA LEU A 142 0.99 4.39 26.42
C LEU A 142 0.03 5.55 26.66
N GLY A 143 -1.26 5.38 26.34
CA GLY A 143 -2.27 6.40 26.59
C GLY A 143 -2.42 6.74 28.08
N GLU A 144 -2.44 5.73 28.95
CA GLU A 144 -2.49 5.92 30.41
C GLU A 144 -1.25 6.65 30.94
N VAL A 145 -0.06 6.34 30.42
CA VAL A 145 1.17 7.04 30.78
C VAL A 145 1.15 8.49 30.29
N LEU A 146 0.90 8.72 29.01
CA LEU A 146 0.99 10.06 28.41
C LEU A 146 -0.09 11.01 28.97
N PHE A 147 -1.33 10.57 29.04
CA PHE A 147 -2.46 11.44 29.35
C PHE A 147 -2.96 11.29 30.81
N GLY A 148 -2.80 10.12 31.41
CA GLY A 148 -3.17 9.88 32.81
C GLY A 148 -2.07 10.33 33.78
N LYS A 149 -0.82 9.80 33.62
CA LYS A 149 0.30 10.04 34.51
C LYS A 149 1.01 11.37 34.20
N LEU A 150 1.50 11.53 32.96
CA LEU A 150 2.28 12.71 32.55
C LEU A 150 1.43 13.92 32.19
N ARG A 151 0.14 13.71 31.91
CA ARG A 151 -0.84 14.76 31.60
C ARG A 151 -0.39 15.74 30.54
N ILE A 152 0.16 15.23 29.41
CA ILE A 152 0.68 16.05 28.31
C ILE A 152 -0.40 16.87 27.58
N ALA A 153 -1.68 16.62 27.85
CA ALA A 153 -2.81 17.37 27.34
C ALA A 153 -3.89 17.57 28.42
N GLU A 154 -4.48 18.76 28.48
CA GLU A 154 -5.61 19.06 29.40
C GLU A 154 -6.89 18.29 29.03
N LYS A 155 -7.18 18.18 27.74
CA LYS A 155 -8.35 17.47 27.19
C LYS A 155 -7.92 16.45 26.15
N PRO A 156 -7.47 15.26 26.55
CA PRO A 156 -6.97 14.27 25.63
C PRO A 156 -8.09 13.70 24.74
N LYS A 157 -7.73 13.42 23.46
CA LYS A 157 -8.62 12.76 22.50
C LYS A 157 -8.89 11.33 22.96
N MET A 158 -10.16 10.94 22.93
CA MET A 158 -10.59 9.58 23.28
C MET A 158 -11.00 8.81 22.03
N THR A 159 -10.74 7.52 22.04
CA THR A 159 -11.23 6.57 21.04
C THR A 159 -12.73 6.26 21.25
N LYS A 160 -13.37 5.63 20.26
CA LYS A 160 -14.76 5.13 20.39
C LYS A 160 -14.94 4.17 21.57
N THR A 161 -13.86 3.47 21.98
CA THR A 161 -13.85 2.54 23.12
C THR A 161 -13.49 3.20 24.45
N LYS A 162 -13.52 4.54 24.51
CA LYS A 162 -13.22 5.34 25.71
C LYS A 162 -11.80 5.13 26.26
N GLN A 163 -10.83 4.86 25.38
CA GLN A 163 -9.40 4.84 25.71
C GLN A 163 -8.75 6.12 25.17
N PHE A 164 -7.63 6.52 25.74
CA PHE A 164 -6.85 7.64 25.21
C PHE A 164 -6.33 7.31 23.81
N SER A 165 -6.52 8.21 22.85
CA SER A 165 -5.99 8.05 21.50
C SER A 165 -4.47 8.26 21.49
N THR A 166 -3.76 7.28 20.96
CA THR A 166 -2.33 7.38 20.68
C THR A 166 -2.05 7.27 19.17
N GLU A 167 -3.04 7.68 18.34
CA GLU A 167 -2.89 7.77 16.89
C GLU A 167 -1.71 8.68 16.54
N GLU A 168 -0.99 8.34 15.47
CA GLU A 168 0.23 9.01 15.05
C GLU A 168 0.01 10.52 14.82
N GLU A 169 -1.03 10.88 14.05
CA GLU A 169 -1.40 12.27 13.77
C GLU A 169 -1.66 13.07 15.05
N TYR A 170 -2.31 12.44 16.03
CA TYR A 170 -2.59 13.09 17.30
C TYR A 170 -1.32 13.26 18.15
N LEU A 171 -0.46 12.24 18.22
CA LEU A 171 0.82 12.35 18.94
C LEU A 171 1.76 13.37 18.27
N GLN A 172 1.72 13.49 16.94
CA GLN A 172 2.51 14.47 16.20
C GLN A 172 2.25 15.92 16.65
N THR A 173 1.06 16.24 17.18
CA THR A 173 0.74 17.58 17.72
C THR A 173 1.53 17.90 18.99
N PHE A 174 2.10 16.90 19.65
CA PHE A 174 2.92 17.01 20.86
C PHE A 174 4.42 16.79 20.60
N ALA A 175 4.79 16.45 19.35
CA ALA A 175 6.18 16.30 18.94
C ALA A 175 6.99 17.59 19.24
N HIS A 176 8.27 17.43 19.57
CA HIS A 176 9.20 18.48 19.97
C HIS A 176 8.82 19.27 21.24
N LYS A 177 7.65 18.97 21.84
CA LYS A 177 7.25 19.51 23.14
C LYS A 177 7.56 18.56 24.29
N TYR A 178 7.47 17.28 24.00
CA TYR A 178 7.68 16.20 24.98
C TYR A 178 8.58 15.12 24.40
N GLU A 179 9.78 14.98 24.95
CA GLU A 179 10.79 14.00 24.50
C GLU A 179 10.25 12.57 24.41
N ILE A 180 9.40 12.17 25.37
CA ILE A 180 8.78 10.85 25.35
C ILE A 180 7.93 10.62 24.11
N VAL A 181 7.26 11.66 23.59
CA VAL A 181 6.43 11.56 22.39
C VAL A 181 7.32 11.37 21.15
N ASP A 182 8.41 12.14 21.07
CA ASP A 182 9.38 11.99 19.97
C ASP A 182 9.94 10.56 19.93
N LYS A 183 10.33 10.02 21.09
CA LYS A 183 10.83 8.64 21.22
C LYS A 183 9.78 7.59 20.85
N ILE A 184 8.50 7.79 21.19
CA ILE A 184 7.42 6.89 20.81
C ILE A 184 7.18 6.92 19.29
N LEU A 185 7.20 8.08 18.67
CA LEU A 185 7.04 8.23 17.22
C LEU A 185 8.21 7.58 16.46
N GLU A 186 9.44 7.81 16.94
CA GLU A 186 10.64 7.18 16.40
C GLU A 186 10.58 5.65 16.53
N TYR A 187 10.24 5.13 17.72
CA TYR A 187 10.06 3.69 17.98
C TYR A 187 9.06 3.06 17.01
N ARG A 188 7.91 3.70 16.81
CA ARG A 188 6.88 3.21 15.89
C ARG A 188 7.35 3.20 14.44
N GLY A 189 8.05 4.25 14.02
CA GLY A 189 8.65 4.34 12.69
C GLY A 189 9.62 3.18 12.43
N VAL A 190 10.59 3.01 13.34
CA VAL A 190 11.58 1.91 13.25
C VAL A 190 10.90 0.54 13.29
N LYS A 191 9.94 0.33 14.21
CA LYS A 191 9.20 -0.93 14.34
C LYS A 191 8.43 -1.29 13.08
N LYS A 192 7.78 -0.30 12.47
CA LYS A 192 7.04 -0.48 11.21
C LYS A 192 7.98 -0.87 10.08
N LEU A 193 9.12 -0.19 9.94
CA LEU A 193 10.12 -0.54 8.91
C LEU A 193 10.65 -1.95 9.10
N LEU A 194 11.02 -2.31 10.33
CA LEU A 194 11.52 -3.64 10.66
C LEU A 194 10.50 -4.73 10.29
N SER A 195 9.27 -4.62 10.82
CA SER A 195 8.27 -5.67 10.65
C SER A 195 7.66 -5.72 9.25
N THR A 196 7.50 -4.57 8.57
CA THR A 196 6.81 -4.53 7.27
C THR A 196 7.73 -4.86 6.11
N TYR A 197 9.03 -4.50 6.22
CA TYR A 197 9.97 -4.66 5.11
C TYR A 197 11.15 -5.55 5.47
N VAL A 198 11.91 -5.22 6.52
CA VAL A 198 13.21 -5.85 6.76
C VAL A 198 13.07 -7.33 7.11
N GLU A 199 12.13 -7.68 7.98
CA GLU A 199 11.84 -9.06 8.37
C GLU A 199 10.88 -9.78 7.39
N ALA A 200 9.95 -9.03 6.78
CA ALA A 200 8.91 -9.63 5.94
C ALA A 200 9.39 -9.93 4.51
N LEU A 201 10.17 -9.05 3.88
CA LEU A 201 10.60 -9.24 2.49
C LEU A 201 11.40 -10.53 2.25
N PRO A 202 12.37 -10.92 3.11
CA PRO A 202 13.08 -12.18 2.93
C PRO A 202 12.19 -13.42 2.94
N LEU A 203 11.08 -13.39 3.70
CA LEU A 203 10.13 -14.50 3.78
C LEU A 203 9.28 -14.66 2.50
N LEU A 204 9.23 -13.63 1.66
CA LEU A 204 8.48 -13.62 0.42
C LEU A 204 9.32 -13.98 -0.82
N VAL A 205 10.59 -14.27 -0.61
CA VAL A 205 11.47 -14.74 -1.71
C VAL A 205 10.99 -16.12 -2.17
N ASN A 206 10.60 -16.21 -3.44
CA ASN A 206 10.22 -17.48 -4.04
C ASN A 206 11.46 -18.40 -4.16
N PRO A 207 11.43 -19.59 -3.58
CA PRO A 207 12.60 -20.48 -3.55
C PRO A 207 13.02 -21.01 -4.94
N VAL A 208 12.13 -20.95 -5.93
CA VAL A 208 12.43 -21.41 -7.30
C VAL A 208 13.12 -20.31 -8.12
N THR A 209 12.64 -19.06 -7.99
CA THR A 209 13.16 -17.93 -8.78
C THR A 209 14.22 -17.13 -8.05
N GLY A 210 14.32 -17.25 -6.73
CA GLY A 210 15.19 -16.42 -5.88
C GLY A 210 14.78 -14.94 -5.83
N LYS A 211 13.53 -14.62 -6.23
CA LYS A 211 13.02 -13.27 -6.36
C LYS A 211 11.71 -13.08 -5.59
N ILE A 212 11.37 -11.83 -5.32
CA ILE A 212 10.06 -11.42 -4.85
C ILE A 212 9.18 -11.10 -6.07
N HIS A 213 7.94 -11.58 -6.04
CA HIS A 213 6.93 -11.35 -7.06
C HIS A 213 5.74 -10.65 -6.41
N THR A 214 5.64 -9.34 -6.58
CA THR A 214 4.47 -8.57 -6.15
C THR A 214 3.30 -8.78 -7.10
N SER A 215 2.09 -8.47 -6.68
CA SER A 215 0.92 -8.39 -7.55
C SER A 215 0.49 -6.94 -7.73
N PHE A 216 0.27 -6.54 -8.97
CA PHE A 216 -0.25 -5.22 -9.31
C PHE A 216 -1.75 -5.26 -9.59
N ASN A 217 -2.49 -4.31 -9.04
CA ASN A 217 -3.94 -4.21 -9.21
C ASN A 217 -4.27 -2.92 -9.98
N GLN A 218 -4.98 -3.06 -11.10
CA GLN A 218 -5.44 -1.95 -11.93
C GLN A 218 -6.73 -1.30 -11.42
N ALA A 219 -7.59 -2.04 -10.74
CA ALA A 219 -8.96 -1.65 -10.40
C ALA A 219 -9.19 -1.45 -8.89
N VAL A 220 -8.25 -0.83 -8.19
CA VAL A 220 -8.34 -0.61 -6.73
C VAL A 220 -8.40 0.87 -6.38
N THR A 221 -7.61 1.70 -7.06
CA THR A 221 -7.57 3.14 -6.76
C THR A 221 -8.55 3.90 -7.66
N ALA A 222 -9.30 4.83 -7.10
CA ALA A 222 -10.24 5.64 -7.89
C ALA A 222 -9.55 6.61 -8.89
N THR A 223 -8.23 6.73 -8.82
CA THR A 223 -7.44 7.70 -9.58
C THR A 223 -6.75 7.13 -10.82
N GLY A 224 -6.95 5.86 -11.17
CA GLY A 224 -6.24 5.19 -12.27
C GLY A 224 -4.81 4.74 -11.93
N ARG A 225 -4.32 4.99 -10.71
CA ARG A 225 -3.00 4.50 -10.28
C ARG A 225 -3.05 3.00 -9.99
N LEU A 226 -1.96 2.30 -10.30
CA LEU A 226 -1.78 0.92 -9.86
C LEU A 226 -1.60 0.86 -8.34
N SER A 227 -2.02 -0.22 -7.73
CA SER A 227 -1.61 -0.58 -6.37
C SER A 227 -0.83 -1.88 -6.37
N SER A 228 0.06 -2.05 -5.40
CA SER A 228 0.92 -3.23 -5.27
C SER A 228 0.61 -3.95 -3.96
N THR A 229 0.54 -5.29 -4.02
CA THR A 229 0.24 -6.14 -2.85
C THR A 229 1.09 -7.41 -2.86
N ASN A 230 1.33 -7.98 -1.70
CA ASN A 230 2.03 -9.27 -1.50
C ASN A 230 3.44 -9.37 -2.14
N PRO A 231 4.37 -8.45 -1.82
CA PRO A 231 4.30 -7.33 -0.88
C PRO A 231 3.88 -6.01 -1.54
N ASN A 232 3.48 -5.00 -0.74
CA ASN A 232 3.33 -3.65 -1.26
C ASN A 232 4.71 -2.98 -1.39
N LEU A 233 5.23 -2.92 -2.62
CA LEU A 233 6.52 -2.31 -2.93
C LEU A 233 6.45 -0.79 -3.16
N GLN A 234 5.26 -0.23 -3.34
CA GLN A 234 5.08 1.20 -3.60
C GLN A 234 5.22 2.07 -2.35
N ASN A 235 5.08 1.48 -1.16
CA ASN A 235 5.13 2.20 0.12
C ASN A 235 6.49 2.11 0.83
N ILE A 236 7.54 1.65 0.15
CA ILE A 236 8.90 1.64 0.71
C ILE A 236 9.36 3.09 0.88
N PRO A 237 9.73 3.54 2.09
CA PRO A 237 10.10 4.91 2.34
C PRO A 237 11.29 5.36 1.49
N VAL A 238 11.24 6.61 1.02
CA VAL A 238 12.28 7.19 0.13
C VAL A 238 13.03 8.32 0.83
N ARG A 239 12.34 9.07 1.72
CA ARG A 239 12.82 10.35 2.22
C ARG A 239 13.80 10.22 3.37
N ASP A 240 13.62 9.22 4.24
CA ASP A 240 14.50 8.98 5.39
C ASP A 240 15.66 8.02 5.05
N GLU A 241 16.71 8.07 5.85
CA GLU A 241 17.89 7.24 5.66
C GLU A 241 17.60 5.75 5.91
N LEU A 242 16.71 5.45 6.86
CA LEU A 242 16.34 4.08 7.21
C LEU A 242 15.64 3.40 6.01
N GLY A 243 14.70 4.11 5.37
CA GLY A 243 14.02 3.62 4.16
C GLY A 243 14.96 3.48 2.97
N ARG A 244 15.92 4.40 2.80
CA ARG A 244 16.92 4.29 1.74
C ARG A 244 17.78 3.04 1.88
N ARG A 245 18.10 2.60 3.09
CA ARG A 245 18.84 1.34 3.31
C ARG A 245 18.04 0.11 2.86
N ILE A 246 16.72 0.10 3.11
CA ILE A 246 15.83 -0.97 2.61
C ILE A 246 15.86 -1.00 1.08
N ARG A 247 15.81 0.16 0.42
CA ARG A 247 15.87 0.24 -1.05
C ARG A 247 17.18 -0.27 -1.63
N LYS A 248 18.31 -0.09 -0.94
CA LYS A 248 19.62 -0.62 -1.36
C LYS A 248 19.66 -2.15 -1.36
N ALA A 249 18.78 -2.81 -0.61
CA ALA A 249 18.68 -4.26 -0.64
C ALA A 249 18.00 -4.80 -1.92
N PHE A 250 17.36 -3.96 -2.72
CA PHE A 250 16.90 -4.36 -4.06
C PHE A 250 18.08 -4.31 -5.00
N ILE A 251 18.43 -5.46 -5.55
CA ILE A 251 19.65 -5.66 -6.35
C ILE A 251 19.31 -6.22 -7.74
N PRO A 252 20.18 -6.06 -8.74
CA PRO A 252 20.02 -6.69 -10.04
C PRO A 252 19.93 -8.21 -9.93
N SER A 253 19.38 -8.86 -10.96
CA SER A 253 19.24 -10.32 -10.99
C SER A 253 20.60 -11.05 -10.93
N ASP A 254 21.62 -10.46 -11.51
CA ASP A 254 23.01 -10.96 -11.57
C ASP A 254 23.97 -9.81 -11.91
N ASP A 255 25.25 -10.15 -12.10
CA ASP A 255 26.33 -9.18 -12.37
C ASP A 255 26.28 -8.59 -13.79
N GLU A 256 25.49 -9.17 -14.70
CA GLU A 256 25.33 -8.68 -16.09
C GLU A 256 24.16 -7.69 -16.21
N HIS A 257 23.34 -7.54 -15.15
CA HIS A 257 22.18 -6.67 -15.12
C HIS A 257 22.40 -5.44 -14.23
N LEU A 258 21.67 -4.38 -14.53
CA LEU A 258 21.61 -3.15 -13.74
C LEU A 258 20.15 -2.80 -13.42
N LEU A 259 19.94 -2.16 -12.28
CA LEU A 259 18.65 -1.53 -11.98
C LEU A 259 18.62 -0.15 -12.64
N LEU A 260 17.70 0.06 -13.57
CA LEU A 260 17.38 1.37 -14.14
C LEU A 260 16.18 1.94 -13.40
N SER A 261 16.33 3.16 -12.86
CA SER A 261 15.22 3.94 -12.32
C SER A 261 14.99 5.17 -13.20
N ALA A 262 13.79 5.28 -13.77
CA ALA A 262 13.38 6.42 -14.57
C ALA A 262 11.99 6.87 -14.10
N ASP A 263 11.82 8.19 -13.92
CA ASP A 263 10.57 8.79 -13.46
C ASP A 263 10.30 10.10 -14.22
N TYR A 264 9.03 10.38 -14.47
CA TYR A 264 8.61 11.66 -15.06
C TYR A 264 8.72 12.79 -14.03
N SER A 265 9.56 13.79 -14.32
CA SER A 265 9.69 14.96 -13.45
C SER A 265 8.40 15.77 -13.41
N GLN A 266 7.75 15.83 -12.25
CA GLN A 266 6.58 16.67 -11.96
C GLN A 266 5.45 16.53 -12.99
N VAL A 267 5.17 15.31 -13.48
CA VAL A 267 4.21 15.08 -14.58
C VAL A 267 2.82 15.64 -14.28
N GLU A 268 2.34 15.55 -13.06
CA GLU A 268 1.02 16.06 -12.66
C GLU A 268 0.95 17.59 -12.76
N LEU A 269 2.01 18.30 -12.35
CA LEU A 269 2.07 19.75 -12.47
C LEU A 269 2.22 20.20 -13.94
N ARG A 270 2.92 19.43 -14.78
CA ARG A 270 3.00 19.69 -16.23
C ARG A 270 1.66 19.51 -16.92
N LEU A 271 0.91 18.47 -16.54
CA LEU A 271 -0.46 18.27 -17.00
C LEU A 271 -1.37 19.39 -16.52
N MET A 272 -1.23 19.84 -15.27
CA MET A 272 -1.98 20.97 -14.73
C MET A 272 -1.69 22.26 -15.52
N ALA A 273 -0.42 22.55 -15.79
CA ALA A 273 -0.01 23.70 -16.62
C ALA A 273 -0.67 23.66 -18.01
N HIS A 274 -0.64 22.49 -18.65
CA HIS A 274 -1.23 22.29 -19.97
C HIS A 274 -2.75 22.47 -19.97
N LEU A 275 -3.46 21.86 -19.02
CA LEU A 275 -4.92 21.90 -18.95
C LEU A 275 -5.46 23.25 -18.49
N SER A 276 -4.77 23.96 -17.59
CA SER A 276 -5.17 25.29 -17.11
C SER A 276 -4.82 26.41 -18.07
N GLY A 277 -3.80 26.23 -18.91
CA GLY A 277 -3.23 27.29 -19.74
C GLY A 277 -2.55 28.38 -18.92
N ASP A 278 -2.14 28.13 -17.67
CA ASP A 278 -1.47 29.10 -16.81
C ASP A 278 -0.09 29.45 -17.39
N GLU A 279 0.04 30.66 -17.93
CA GLU A 279 1.24 31.16 -18.60
C GLU A 279 2.46 31.16 -17.66
N SER A 280 2.26 31.44 -16.37
CA SER A 280 3.35 31.45 -15.38
C SER A 280 3.89 30.07 -15.11
N LEU A 281 2.98 29.07 -14.99
CA LEU A 281 3.34 27.69 -14.76
C LEU A 281 4.01 27.07 -15.99
N ILE A 282 3.49 27.39 -17.19
CA ILE A 282 4.09 26.97 -18.46
C ILE A 282 5.51 27.54 -18.59
N ALA A 283 5.68 28.86 -18.40
CA ALA A 283 6.97 29.52 -18.49
C ALA A 283 7.99 28.93 -17.49
N ALA A 284 7.58 28.60 -16.25
CA ALA A 284 8.47 27.98 -15.26
C ALA A 284 9.00 26.62 -15.77
N PHE A 285 8.15 25.81 -16.40
CA PHE A 285 8.59 24.54 -16.99
C PHE A 285 9.47 24.70 -18.22
N GLU A 286 9.20 25.67 -19.09
CA GLU A 286 10.03 25.98 -20.29
C GLU A 286 11.43 26.45 -19.89
N HIS A 287 11.55 27.23 -18.81
CA HIS A 287 12.83 27.69 -18.27
C HIS A 287 13.54 26.70 -17.35
N GLY A 288 12.92 25.54 -17.06
CA GLY A 288 13.49 24.52 -16.17
C GLY A 288 13.54 24.97 -14.70
N GLU A 289 12.68 25.91 -14.30
CA GLU A 289 12.59 26.37 -12.92
C GLU A 289 11.89 25.33 -12.03
N ASP A 290 12.30 25.26 -10.76
CA ASP A 290 11.56 24.47 -9.76
C ASP A 290 10.26 25.20 -9.40
N VAL A 291 9.14 24.62 -9.84
CA VAL A 291 7.80 25.18 -9.60
C VAL A 291 7.50 25.32 -8.10
N HIS A 292 8.02 24.42 -7.26
CA HIS A 292 7.86 24.51 -5.82
C HIS A 292 8.62 25.69 -5.19
N ALA A 293 9.74 26.08 -5.79
CA ALA A 293 10.49 27.26 -5.35
C ALA A 293 9.91 28.56 -5.95
N ALA A 294 9.39 28.49 -7.18
CA ALA A 294 8.84 29.66 -7.89
C ALA A 294 7.48 30.13 -7.34
N THR A 295 6.63 29.19 -6.86
CA THR A 295 5.28 29.50 -6.36
C THR A 295 5.28 30.37 -5.10
N PRO A 296 6.05 30.08 -4.03
CA PRO A 296 6.12 30.97 -2.87
C PRO A 296 6.67 32.36 -3.18
N ALA A 297 7.66 32.47 -4.07
CA ALA A 297 8.27 33.75 -4.46
C ALA A 297 7.34 34.68 -5.25
N ARG A 298 6.21 34.15 -5.76
CA ARG A 298 5.20 34.92 -6.52
C ARG A 298 3.91 35.16 -5.74
N VAL A 299 3.67 34.40 -4.68
CA VAL A 299 2.44 34.50 -3.86
C VAL A 299 2.70 35.26 -2.54
N PHE A 300 3.93 35.30 -2.07
CA PHE A 300 4.40 36.01 -0.89
C PHE A 300 5.55 36.96 -1.26
#